data_361d1303fcff5e5769b0a05abc6e7a5b
#
_entry.id   361d1303fcff5e5769b0a05abc6e7a5b
#
_cell.length_a   1.000
_cell.length_b   1.000
_cell.length_c   1.000
_cell.angle_alpha   90.00
_cell.angle_beta   90.00
_cell.angle_gamma   90.00
#
_symmetry.space_group_name_H-M   'P 1'
#
loop_
_entity.id
_entity.type
_entity.pdbx_description
1 polymer ?
#
loop_
_entity_poly.entity_id
_entity_poly.type
_entity_poly.pdbx_seq_one_letter_code
_entity_poly.pdbx_strand_id
1 'polypeptide(L)'
;TSKNVSVKLMLNIESDSKDVESENVVAVLKGSEKPDEYVIISAHLDHVGVNNEGEIYNGADDDGSGTVGLLEIAEAFKKAADEGNGPKRSVVFLHVTGEEKGLLGSKYYADHDPIFPLSQTVADLNIDMIGRIDPNRTGDRNYIYLIGSDKLSTELHNLSEEVNKKYMNIELDYTYNDENDPNRFYYRSDHYNFAKNNIPIIFYFNGTHADYHQPGDTPDKINYDLLENRTRLVFLTAWEIANRDARLKVDKAAR
;
A
#
# COMPACT_ATOMS: atom_id res chain seq x y z
N THR A 1 -36.29 -31.57 -30.86
CA THR A 1 -35.30 -31.49 -31.94
C THR A 1 -34.58 -30.16 -31.86
N SER A 2 -33.30 -30.19 -31.47
CA SER A 2 -32.45 -29.00 -31.52
C SER A 2 -32.14 -28.65 -32.97
N LYS A 3 -32.31 -27.35 -33.34
CA LYS A 3 -31.84 -26.83 -34.63
C LYS A 3 -30.54 -26.08 -34.43
N ASN A 4 -29.50 -26.47 -35.15
CA ASN A 4 -28.29 -25.63 -35.26
C ASN A 4 -28.62 -24.39 -36.11
N VAL A 5 -28.51 -23.24 -35.52
CA VAL A 5 -28.62 -21.94 -36.22
C VAL A 5 -27.22 -21.37 -36.35
N SER A 6 -26.78 -21.10 -37.57
CA SER A 6 -25.52 -20.42 -37.83
C SER A 6 -25.78 -18.90 -37.74
N VAL A 7 -25.17 -18.26 -36.74
CA VAL A 7 -25.25 -16.79 -36.56
C VAL A 7 -23.87 -16.20 -36.84
N LYS A 8 -23.82 -15.22 -37.72
CA LYS A 8 -22.62 -14.43 -37.95
C LYS A 8 -22.75 -13.12 -37.13
N LEU A 9 -21.94 -12.99 -36.09
CA LEU A 9 -21.84 -11.76 -35.31
C LEU A 9 -20.72 -10.89 -35.90
N MET A 10 -21.02 -9.66 -36.27
CA MET A 10 -20.02 -8.61 -36.55
C MET A 10 -20.03 -7.63 -35.41
N LEU A 11 -18.91 -7.51 -34.68
CA LEU A 11 -18.69 -6.49 -33.68
C LEU A 11 -17.79 -5.41 -34.29
N ASN A 12 -18.27 -4.16 -34.28
CA ASN A 12 -17.44 -2.99 -34.52
C ASN A 12 -17.21 -2.31 -33.18
N ILE A 13 -15.96 -2.32 -32.70
CA ILE A 13 -15.58 -1.69 -31.42
C ILE A 13 -14.74 -0.49 -31.78
N GLU A 14 -15.27 0.70 -31.53
CA GLU A 14 -14.51 1.94 -31.60
C GLU A 14 -14.04 2.30 -30.20
N SER A 15 -12.75 2.57 -30.04
CA SER A 15 -12.17 3.05 -28.78
C SER A 15 -12.09 4.57 -28.85
N ASP A 16 -12.78 5.24 -27.94
CA ASP A 16 -12.61 6.67 -27.68
C ASP A 16 -11.68 6.81 -26.47
N SER A 17 -10.41 6.45 -26.67
CA SER A 17 -9.38 6.55 -25.62
C SER A 17 -8.71 7.93 -25.70
N LYS A 18 -8.53 8.54 -24.53
CA LYS A 18 -7.81 9.79 -24.37
C LYS A 18 -6.57 9.53 -23.53
N ASP A 19 -5.40 9.94 -24.00
CA ASP A 19 -4.20 9.92 -23.20
C ASP A 19 -4.31 10.96 -22.08
N VAL A 20 -3.98 10.54 -20.87
CA VAL A 20 -3.93 11.39 -19.67
C VAL A 20 -2.54 11.27 -19.09
N GLU A 21 -1.87 12.40 -18.88
CA GLU A 21 -0.60 12.47 -18.18
C GLU A 21 -0.86 12.54 -16.67
N SER A 22 -0.10 11.79 -15.89
CA SER A 22 -0.13 11.80 -14.43
C SER A 22 1.26 11.52 -13.88
N GLU A 23 1.52 11.82 -12.61
CA GLU A 23 2.84 11.79 -12.01
C GLU A 23 2.80 11.05 -10.66
N ASN A 24 3.83 10.25 -10.38
CA ASN A 24 4.13 9.81 -9.02
C ASN A 24 4.84 10.94 -8.28
N VAL A 25 4.57 11.10 -6.99
CA VAL A 25 5.25 12.07 -6.13
C VAL A 25 6.22 11.32 -5.21
N VAL A 26 7.48 11.69 -5.26
CA VAL A 26 8.53 11.01 -4.51
C VAL A 26 9.29 12.01 -3.64
N ALA A 27 9.36 11.71 -2.34
CA ALA A 27 10.24 12.40 -1.42
C ALA A 27 11.23 11.40 -0.79
N VAL A 28 12.42 11.87 -0.45
CA VAL A 28 13.43 11.03 0.19
C VAL A 28 14.06 11.72 1.38
N LEU A 29 14.16 11.00 2.48
CA LEU A 29 15.01 11.36 3.61
C LEU A 29 16.26 10.50 3.57
N LYS A 30 17.41 11.14 3.34
CA LYS A 30 18.69 10.44 3.19
C LYS A 30 19.15 9.82 4.51
N GLY A 31 19.54 8.56 4.47
CA GLY A 31 20.09 7.84 5.61
C GLY A 31 21.47 8.32 6.02
N SER A 32 21.77 8.22 7.32
CA SER A 32 23.02 8.69 7.91
C SER A 32 24.21 7.72 7.74
N GLU A 33 23.94 6.40 7.68
CA GLU A 33 24.99 5.37 7.63
C GLU A 33 24.93 4.53 6.36
N LYS A 34 23.72 4.28 5.82
CA LYS A 34 23.46 3.42 4.66
C LYS A 34 22.59 4.16 3.63
N PRO A 35 23.07 5.28 3.09
CA PRO A 35 22.25 6.17 2.26
C PRO A 35 21.80 5.55 0.93
N ASP A 36 22.44 4.46 0.49
CA ASP A 36 22.13 3.75 -0.74
C ASP A 36 21.27 2.49 -0.52
N GLU A 37 20.76 2.29 0.69
CA GLU A 37 19.75 1.29 1.01
C GLU A 37 18.42 2.00 1.33
N TYR A 38 17.32 1.60 0.67
CA TYR A 38 16.06 2.31 0.69
C TYR A 38 14.95 1.49 1.33
N VAL A 39 14.23 2.10 2.26
CA VAL A 39 12.93 1.60 2.75
C VAL A 39 11.88 2.47 2.09
N ILE A 40 11.00 1.87 1.31
CA ILE A 40 9.90 2.57 0.66
C ILE A 40 8.65 2.46 1.55
N ILE A 41 7.90 3.55 1.65
CA ILE A 41 6.55 3.57 2.18
C ILE A 41 5.69 4.14 1.06
N SER A 42 4.68 3.41 0.64
CA SER A 42 3.85 3.76 -0.50
C SER A 42 2.36 3.91 -0.14
N ALA A 43 1.67 4.75 -0.90
CA ALA A 43 0.23 4.96 -0.88
C ALA A 43 -0.20 5.56 -2.22
N HIS A 44 -1.46 5.35 -2.65
CA HIS A 44 -1.87 5.97 -3.91
C HIS A 44 -2.61 7.30 -3.73
N LEU A 45 -2.45 8.17 -4.72
CA LEU A 45 -3.00 9.55 -4.73
C LEU A 45 -4.32 9.66 -5.45
N ASP A 46 -4.55 8.76 -6.42
CA ASP A 46 -5.73 8.80 -7.27
C ASP A 46 -6.91 8.10 -6.62
N HIS A 47 -8.09 8.36 -7.16
CA HIS A 47 -9.30 7.61 -6.88
C HIS A 47 -10.15 7.53 -8.15
N VAL A 48 -11.33 6.95 -8.06
CA VAL A 48 -12.24 6.67 -9.19
C VAL A 48 -12.58 7.92 -10.01
N GLY A 49 -12.68 9.08 -9.36
CA GLY A 49 -12.90 10.37 -10.02
C GLY A 49 -14.34 10.83 -10.00
N VAL A 50 -14.89 11.19 -11.17
CA VAL A 50 -16.25 11.72 -11.32
C VAL A 50 -17.01 10.89 -12.36
N ASN A 51 -18.24 10.48 -12.05
CA ASN A 51 -19.06 9.72 -12.98
C ASN A 51 -19.75 10.62 -14.04
N ASN A 52 -20.49 9.99 -14.96
CA ASN A 52 -21.18 10.71 -16.04
C ASN A 52 -22.31 11.63 -15.57
N GLU A 53 -22.83 11.43 -14.37
CA GLU A 53 -23.84 12.27 -13.73
C GLU A 53 -23.24 13.44 -12.95
N GLY A 54 -21.90 13.51 -12.85
CA GLY A 54 -21.19 14.56 -12.14
C GLY A 54 -21.04 14.29 -10.63
N GLU A 55 -21.31 13.08 -10.16
CA GLU A 55 -21.03 12.69 -8.77
C GLU A 55 -19.54 12.48 -8.56
N ILE A 56 -19.02 13.03 -7.48
CA ILE A 56 -17.61 12.95 -7.09
C ILE A 56 -17.44 11.73 -6.18
N TYR A 57 -16.51 10.87 -6.51
CA TYR A 57 -16.02 9.77 -5.68
C TYR A 57 -14.85 10.31 -4.86
N ASN A 58 -15.08 10.51 -3.57
CA ASN A 58 -14.17 11.30 -2.73
C ASN A 58 -12.91 10.53 -2.31
N GLY A 59 -12.99 9.19 -2.10
CA GLY A 59 -11.83 8.38 -1.77
C GLY A 59 -11.17 8.75 -0.42
N ALA A 60 -11.97 9.00 0.63
CA ALA A 60 -11.41 9.42 1.91
C ALA A 60 -10.66 8.31 2.62
N ASP A 61 -11.14 7.06 2.53
CA ASP A 61 -10.43 5.87 3.00
C ASP A 61 -9.56 5.28 1.88
N ASP A 62 -10.07 5.23 0.67
CA ASP A 62 -9.45 4.65 -0.53
C ASP A 62 -8.95 5.75 -1.51
N ASP A 63 -7.71 6.25 -1.52
CA ASP A 63 -6.71 6.00 -0.49
C ASP A 63 -6.28 7.32 0.20
N GLY A 64 -7.24 8.20 0.48
CA GLY A 64 -6.98 9.40 1.26
C GLY A 64 -6.35 9.07 2.62
N SER A 65 -6.78 7.97 3.26
CA SER A 65 -6.25 7.55 4.56
C SER A 65 -4.79 7.13 4.48
N GLY A 66 -4.38 6.36 3.47
CA GLY A 66 -2.97 6.00 3.26
C GLY A 66 -2.12 7.19 2.85
N THR A 67 -2.62 8.02 1.93
CA THR A 67 -1.93 9.23 1.48
C THR A 67 -1.61 10.19 2.64
N VAL A 68 -2.58 10.51 3.51
CA VAL A 68 -2.30 11.40 4.66
C VAL A 68 -1.46 10.70 5.72
N GLY A 69 -1.67 9.40 5.94
CA GLY A 69 -0.82 8.60 6.84
C GLY A 69 0.65 8.65 6.42
N LEU A 70 0.93 8.55 5.13
CA LEU A 70 2.30 8.64 4.59
C LEU A 70 2.90 10.04 4.79
N LEU A 71 2.13 11.11 4.67
CA LEU A 71 2.58 12.48 4.96
C LEU A 71 2.96 12.65 6.44
N GLU A 72 2.14 12.15 7.36
CA GLU A 72 2.42 12.18 8.80
C GLU A 72 3.69 11.38 9.16
N ILE A 73 3.88 10.22 8.51
CA ILE A 73 5.09 9.41 8.65
C ILE A 73 6.32 10.19 8.17
N ALA A 74 6.21 10.87 7.02
CA ALA A 74 7.30 11.66 6.47
C ALA A 74 7.68 12.83 7.41
N GLU A 75 6.70 13.51 7.99
CA GLU A 75 6.93 14.56 8.98
C GLU A 75 7.63 14.02 10.24
N ALA A 76 7.19 12.87 10.74
CA ALA A 76 7.79 12.24 11.92
C ALA A 76 9.27 11.85 11.68
N PHE A 77 9.58 11.25 10.53
CA PHE A 77 10.97 10.93 10.14
C PHE A 77 11.81 12.20 9.98
N LYS A 78 11.26 13.24 9.35
CA LYS A 78 11.96 14.52 9.16
C LYS A 78 12.27 15.18 10.50
N LYS A 79 11.31 15.21 11.41
CA LYS A 79 11.49 15.78 12.77
C LYS A 79 12.57 15.03 13.54
N ALA A 80 12.56 13.70 13.52
CA ALA A 80 13.60 12.89 14.15
C ALA A 80 14.99 13.20 13.57
N ALA A 81 15.10 13.37 12.26
CA ALA A 81 16.36 13.72 11.60
C ALA A 81 16.84 15.11 11.98
N ASP A 82 15.95 16.11 12.06
CA ASP A 82 16.29 17.48 12.47
C ASP A 82 16.79 17.53 13.93
N GLU A 83 16.32 16.63 14.78
CA GLU A 83 16.77 16.45 16.16
C GLU A 83 18.05 15.60 16.29
N GLY A 84 18.66 15.17 15.16
CA GLY A 84 19.89 14.37 15.14
C GLY A 84 19.68 12.86 15.31
N ASN A 85 18.43 12.40 15.28
CA ASN A 85 18.04 11.01 15.45
C ASN A 85 17.49 10.42 14.11
N GLY A 86 18.03 10.82 12.96
CA GLY A 86 17.56 10.36 11.66
C GLY A 86 17.82 8.86 11.41
N PRO A 87 17.17 8.29 10.40
CA PRO A 87 17.33 6.89 10.05
C PRO A 87 18.75 6.59 9.52
N LYS A 88 19.22 5.36 9.72
CA LYS A 88 20.49 4.88 9.15
C LYS A 88 20.38 4.64 7.65
N ARG A 89 19.26 4.06 7.17
CA ARG A 89 18.92 3.88 5.75
C ARG A 89 18.09 5.04 5.25
N SER A 90 18.16 5.30 3.95
CA SER A 90 17.25 6.25 3.32
C SER A 90 15.82 5.74 3.37
N VAL A 91 14.88 6.66 3.61
CA VAL A 91 13.45 6.38 3.58
C VAL A 91 12.84 7.14 2.41
N VAL A 92 12.11 6.42 1.56
CA VAL A 92 11.42 6.96 0.39
C VAL A 92 9.93 7.00 0.68
N PHE A 93 9.33 8.16 0.54
CA PHE A 93 7.89 8.38 0.64
C PHE A 93 7.36 8.48 -0.78
N LEU A 94 6.59 7.48 -1.19
CA LEU A 94 6.17 7.30 -2.58
C LEU A 94 4.65 7.34 -2.69
N HIS A 95 4.12 8.47 -3.16
CA HIS A 95 2.73 8.55 -3.56
C HIS A 95 2.62 8.18 -5.04
N VAL A 96 1.92 7.11 -5.33
CA VAL A 96 1.72 6.63 -6.70
C VAL A 96 0.39 7.07 -7.27
N THR A 97 0.28 7.09 -8.59
CA THR A 97 -0.92 7.45 -9.33
C THR A 97 -1.42 6.28 -10.18
N GLY A 98 -2.69 6.32 -10.58
CA GLY A 98 -3.28 5.32 -11.47
C GLY A 98 -3.36 3.92 -10.87
N GLU A 99 -3.46 3.80 -9.55
CA GLU A 99 -3.75 2.55 -8.85
C GLU A 99 -5.07 1.99 -9.35
N GLU A 100 -6.12 2.79 -9.33
CA GLU A 100 -7.50 2.49 -9.75
C GLU A 100 -7.64 2.13 -11.24
N LYS A 101 -6.60 2.36 -12.01
CA LYS A 101 -6.51 2.01 -13.45
C LYS A 101 -5.60 0.82 -13.71
N GLY A 102 -5.25 0.06 -12.66
CA GLY A 102 -4.46 -1.16 -12.73
C GLY A 102 -3.01 -1.00 -12.30
N LEU A 103 -2.79 -0.33 -11.15
CA LEU A 103 -1.49 -0.18 -10.49
C LEU A 103 -0.43 0.51 -11.38
N LEU A 104 -0.86 1.49 -12.19
CA LEU A 104 0.00 2.02 -13.26
C LEU A 104 1.22 2.75 -12.73
N GLY A 105 1.07 3.57 -11.68
CA GLY A 105 2.15 4.37 -11.11
C GLY A 105 3.21 3.52 -10.42
N SER A 106 2.83 2.58 -9.59
CA SER A 106 3.76 1.65 -8.96
C SER A 106 4.42 0.71 -9.97
N LYS A 107 3.66 0.28 -11.01
CA LYS A 107 4.22 -0.50 -12.11
C LYS A 107 5.25 0.31 -12.90
N TYR A 108 4.96 1.57 -13.20
CA TYR A 108 5.92 2.44 -13.88
C TYR A 108 7.19 2.60 -13.04
N TYR A 109 7.04 2.90 -11.74
CA TYR A 109 8.18 3.02 -10.83
C TYR A 109 9.01 1.71 -10.77
N ALA A 110 8.37 0.57 -10.57
CA ALA A 110 9.10 -0.68 -10.37
C ALA A 110 9.67 -1.29 -11.65
N ASP A 111 8.97 -1.18 -12.79
CA ASP A 111 9.33 -1.91 -14.00
C ASP A 111 10.02 -1.05 -15.06
N HIS A 112 9.86 0.29 -15.00
CA HIS A 112 10.32 1.18 -16.08
C HIS A 112 11.32 2.23 -15.62
N ASP A 113 11.02 2.99 -14.56
CA ASP A 113 11.83 4.12 -14.13
C ASP A 113 11.92 4.22 -12.59
N PRO A 114 12.59 3.26 -11.95
CA PRO A 114 12.86 3.33 -10.52
C PRO A 114 13.87 4.44 -10.25
N ILE A 115 13.45 5.50 -9.58
CA ILE A 115 14.33 6.61 -9.18
C ILE A 115 15.49 6.07 -8.33
N PHE A 116 15.22 5.07 -7.49
CA PHE A 116 16.23 4.35 -6.72
C PHE A 116 16.27 2.88 -7.16
N PRO A 117 17.48 2.29 -7.37
CA PRO A 117 17.59 0.93 -7.85
C PRO A 117 16.84 -0.09 -6.97
N LEU A 118 16.01 -0.95 -7.57
CA LEU A 118 15.27 -1.97 -6.84
C LEU A 118 16.19 -2.94 -6.07
N SER A 119 17.39 -3.20 -6.57
CA SER A 119 18.42 -4.00 -5.88
C SER A 119 18.89 -3.37 -4.55
N GLN A 120 18.69 -2.07 -4.38
CA GLN A 120 18.99 -1.32 -3.16
C GLN A 120 17.75 -1.12 -2.28
N THR A 121 16.57 -1.45 -2.76
CA THR A 121 15.33 -1.40 -1.98
C THR A 121 15.28 -2.58 -1.00
N VAL A 122 15.09 -2.28 0.28
CA VAL A 122 15.10 -3.26 1.37
C VAL A 122 13.72 -3.83 1.63
N ALA A 123 12.71 -2.98 1.59
CA ALA A 123 11.30 -3.32 1.75
C ALA A 123 10.41 -2.21 1.18
N ASP A 124 9.16 -2.56 0.87
CA ASP A 124 8.06 -1.62 0.65
C ASP A 124 6.95 -1.86 1.67
N LEU A 125 6.50 -0.80 2.32
CA LEU A 125 5.39 -0.78 3.27
C LEU A 125 4.24 0.00 2.64
N ASN A 126 3.32 -0.71 2.01
CA ASN A 126 2.19 -0.13 1.30
C ASN A 126 1.01 0.10 2.23
N ILE A 127 0.44 1.29 2.15
CA ILE A 127 -0.74 1.69 2.90
C ILE A 127 -1.86 1.94 1.90
N ASP A 128 -2.98 1.26 2.09
CA ASP A 128 -4.14 1.44 1.23
C ASP A 128 -5.38 1.06 2.04
N MET A 129 -6.22 2.04 2.35
CA MET A 129 -7.39 1.94 3.21
C MET A 129 -7.04 1.52 4.66
N ILE A 130 -6.74 2.49 5.51
CA ILE A 130 -6.47 2.26 6.93
C ILE A 130 -7.34 3.11 7.89
N GLY A 131 -8.32 3.84 7.36
CA GLY A 131 -9.15 4.79 8.10
C GLY A 131 -10.51 4.26 8.56
N ARG A 132 -10.94 3.07 8.13
CA ARG A 132 -12.28 2.53 8.42
C ARG A 132 -12.22 1.17 9.13
N ILE A 133 -13.37 0.51 9.21
CA ILE A 133 -13.55 -0.82 9.81
C ILE A 133 -14.32 -1.70 8.80
N ASP A 134 -13.84 -2.93 8.61
CA ASP A 134 -14.57 -3.95 7.86
C ASP A 134 -15.84 -4.36 8.64
N PRO A 135 -17.04 -4.15 8.09
CA PRO A 135 -18.30 -4.47 8.76
C PRO A 135 -18.50 -5.99 8.93
N ASN A 136 -17.76 -6.82 8.20
CA ASN A 136 -17.87 -8.28 8.30
C ASN A 136 -16.96 -8.86 9.38
N ARG A 137 -16.05 -8.04 9.92
CA ARG A 137 -15.13 -8.49 10.95
C ARG A 137 -15.80 -8.50 12.33
N THR A 138 -15.49 -9.53 13.09
CA THR A 138 -15.85 -9.66 14.52
C THR A 138 -14.58 -9.57 15.35
N GLY A 139 -14.62 -8.93 16.53
CA GLY A 139 -13.46 -8.77 17.41
C GLY A 139 -13.20 -7.33 17.77
N ASP A 140 -11.96 -7.03 18.17
CA ASP A 140 -11.58 -5.67 18.54
C ASP A 140 -11.61 -4.76 17.29
N ARG A 141 -12.09 -3.53 17.48
CA ARG A 141 -12.06 -2.52 16.43
C ARG A 141 -10.64 -2.03 16.12
N ASN A 142 -9.70 -2.19 17.06
CA ASN A 142 -8.30 -1.81 16.90
C ASN A 142 -7.50 -2.97 16.27
N TYR A 143 -7.70 -3.18 15.00
CA TYR A 143 -7.05 -4.20 14.18
C TYR A 143 -6.49 -3.61 12.88
N ILE A 144 -5.68 -4.38 12.20
CA ILE A 144 -5.25 -4.15 10.83
C ILE A 144 -5.01 -5.49 10.12
N TYR A 145 -5.44 -5.63 8.88
CA TYR A 145 -5.03 -6.74 8.02
C TYR A 145 -3.61 -6.50 7.53
N LEU A 146 -2.76 -7.51 7.68
CA LEU A 146 -1.41 -7.54 7.11
C LEU A 146 -1.37 -8.58 6.00
N ILE A 147 -1.09 -8.12 4.80
CA ILE A 147 -1.04 -8.97 3.60
C ILE A 147 0.38 -8.96 3.05
N GLY A 148 0.91 -10.13 2.76
CA GLY A 148 2.21 -10.31 2.12
C GLY A 148 3.44 -10.28 3.03
N SER A 149 3.30 -9.96 4.32
CA SER A 149 4.44 -9.78 5.23
C SER A 149 5.37 -11.00 5.32
N ASP A 150 4.84 -12.21 5.16
CA ASP A 150 5.58 -13.48 5.22
C ASP A 150 5.84 -14.12 3.85
N LYS A 151 5.36 -13.51 2.74
CA LYS A 151 5.44 -14.13 1.40
C LYS A 151 6.86 -14.21 0.87
N LEU A 152 7.70 -13.24 1.14
CA LEU A 152 9.09 -13.16 0.66
C LEU A 152 10.11 -13.22 1.78
N SER A 153 9.76 -12.77 3.00
CA SER A 153 10.67 -12.62 4.12
C SER A 153 10.03 -13.03 5.44
N THR A 154 10.47 -14.14 5.97
CA THR A 154 10.10 -14.55 7.34
C THR A 154 10.59 -13.52 8.37
N GLU A 155 11.73 -12.88 8.10
CA GLU A 155 12.31 -11.87 8.98
C GLU A 155 11.46 -10.60 9.04
N LEU A 156 10.90 -10.13 7.93
CA LEU A 156 9.99 -8.98 7.90
C LEU A 156 8.74 -9.26 8.71
N HIS A 157 8.14 -10.43 8.53
CA HIS A 157 6.97 -10.84 9.29
C HIS A 157 7.22 -10.82 10.80
N ASN A 158 8.30 -11.49 11.25
CA ASN A 158 8.65 -11.54 12.66
C ASN A 158 8.95 -10.15 13.23
N LEU A 159 9.66 -9.30 12.48
CA LEU A 159 9.94 -7.92 12.88
C LEU A 159 8.65 -7.13 13.07
N SER A 160 7.69 -7.25 12.17
CA SER A 160 6.38 -6.57 12.26
C SER A 160 5.61 -7.01 13.52
N GLU A 161 5.60 -8.31 13.82
CA GLU A 161 5.00 -8.85 15.05
C GLU A 161 5.68 -8.31 16.31
N GLU A 162 7.03 -8.29 16.34
CA GLU A 162 7.81 -7.79 17.47
C GLU A 162 7.57 -6.29 17.71
N VAL A 163 7.54 -5.49 16.64
CA VAL A 163 7.24 -4.06 16.69
C VAL A 163 5.86 -3.81 17.25
N ASN A 164 4.86 -4.51 16.73
CA ASN A 164 3.50 -4.39 17.22
C ASN A 164 3.38 -4.77 18.70
N LYS A 165 3.93 -5.90 19.09
CA LYS A 165 3.91 -6.37 20.47
C LYS A 165 4.61 -5.41 21.44
N LYS A 166 5.71 -4.78 20.98
CA LYS A 166 6.53 -3.88 21.81
C LYS A 166 5.89 -2.51 22.01
N TYR A 167 5.23 -1.97 20.97
CA TYR A 167 4.89 -0.56 20.96
C TYR A 167 3.38 -0.28 20.79
N MET A 168 2.64 -1.10 20.07
CA MET A 168 1.27 -0.78 19.66
C MET A 168 0.20 -1.71 20.20
N ASN A 169 0.44 -3.02 20.17
CA ASN A 169 -0.52 -4.06 20.57
C ASN A 169 -1.87 -3.96 19.83
N ILE A 170 -1.83 -3.68 18.52
CA ILE A 170 -2.98 -3.75 17.61
C ILE A 170 -3.21 -5.23 17.26
N GLU A 171 -4.45 -5.65 17.04
CA GLU A 171 -4.72 -7.01 16.55
C GLU A 171 -4.28 -7.11 15.08
N LEU A 172 -3.22 -7.90 14.83
CA LEU A 172 -2.76 -8.18 13.47
C LEU A 172 -3.56 -9.35 12.91
N ASP A 173 -4.31 -9.09 11.83
CA ASP A 173 -5.18 -10.08 11.20
C ASP A 173 -4.62 -10.48 9.83
N TYR A 174 -4.47 -11.80 9.62
CA TYR A 174 -3.87 -12.37 8.42
C TYR A 174 -4.89 -13.07 7.51
N THR A 175 -6.18 -12.82 7.72
CA THR A 175 -7.27 -13.48 6.97
C THR A 175 -7.06 -13.37 5.46
N TYR A 176 -6.68 -12.20 4.96
CA TYR A 176 -6.47 -11.94 3.53
C TYR A 176 -5.05 -12.25 3.04
N ASN A 177 -4.19 -12.77 3.93
CA ASN A 177 -2.85 -13.24 3.54
C ASN A 177 -2.86 -14.70 3.04
N ASP A 178 -3.99 -15.40 3.13
CA ASP A 178 -4.15 -16.77 2.63
C ASP A 178 -3.95 -16.81 1.09
N GLU A 179 -3.23 -17.83 0.61
CA GLU A 179 -3.00 -18.03 -0.84
C GLU A 179 -4.31 -18.29 -1.61
N ASN A 180 -5.32 -18.79 -0.91
CA ASN A 180 -6.65 -19.10 -1.47
C ASN A 180 -7.67 -17.97 -1.19
N ASP A 181 -7.24 -16.78 -0.77
CA ASP A 181 -8.15 -15.64 -0.59
C ASP A 181 -8.97 -15.42 -1.87
N PRO A 182 -10.31 -15.58 -1.81
CA PRO A 182 -11.17 -15.41 -2.99
C PRO A 182 -11.15 -13.97 -3.52
N ASN A 183 -10.83 -12.99 -2.69
CA ASN A 183 -10.73 -11.58 -3.07
C ASN A 183 -9.41 -11.28 -3.76
N ARG A 184 -8.39 -12.10 -3.55
CA ARG A 184 -7.05 -11.95 -4.10
C ARG A 184 -6.41 -10.59 -3.78
N PHE A 185 -6.61 -10.07 -2.58
CA PHE A 185 -6.10 -8.75 -2.18
C PHE A 185 -4.59 -8.60 -2.30
N TYR A 186 -3.83 -9.68 -2.15
CA TYR A 186 -2.38 -9.67 -2.40
C TYR A 186 -1.97 -9.12 -3.77
N TYR A 187 -2.84 -9.16 -4.78
CA TYR A 187 -2.57 -8.72 -6.15
C TYR A 187 -3.25 -7.40 -6.50
N ARG A 188 -3.91 -6.73 -5.53
CA ARG A 188 -4.85 -5.65 -5.83
C ARG A 188 -4.43 -4.28 -5.35
N SER A 189 -3.20 -4.13 -4.84
CA SER A 189 -2.65 -2.82 -4.50
C SER A 189 -1.17 -2.73 -4.89
N ASP A 190 -0.58 -1.57 -4.75
CA ASP A 190 0.71 -1.18 -5.30
C ASP A 190 1.91 -2.00 -4.84
N HIS A 191 1.85 -2.57 -3.61
CA HIS A 191 2.86 -3.48 -3.07
C HIS A 191 3.19 -4.65 -4.01
N TYR A 192 2.21 -5.08 -4.83
CA TYR A 192 2.42 -6.23 -5.72
C TYR A 192 3.50 -5.96 -6.76
N ASN A 193 3.62 -4.71 -7.24
CA ASN A 193 4.66 -4.35 -8.19
C ASN A 193 6.06 -4.41 -7.60
N PHE A 194 6.21 -4.27 -6.28
CA PHE A 194 7.47 -4.51 -5.56
C PHE A 194 7.67 -6.00 -5.27
N ALA A 195 6.62 -6.68 -4.79
CA ALA A 195 6.69 -8.10 -4.46
C ALA A 195 7.11 -8.98 -5.64
N LYS A 196 6.56 -8.76 -6.84
CA LYS A 196 6.95 -9.50 -8.06
C LYS A 196 8.42 -9.30 -8.46
N ASN A 197 9.06 -8.22 -7.96
CA ASN A 197 10.47 -7.92 -8.12
C ASN A 197 11.32 -8.40 -6.93
N ASN A 198 10.81 -9.34 -6.11
CA ASN A 198 11.47 -9.92 -4.93
C ASN A 198 11.82 -8.91 -3.84
N ILE A 199 11.09 -7.82 -3.71
CA ILE A 199 11.20 -6.88 -2.60
C ILE A 199 10.22 -7.31 -1.52
N PRO A 200 10.68 -7.56 -0.26
CA PRO A 200 9.78 -7.82 0.86
C PRO A 200 8.77 -6.70 1.06
N ILE A 201 7.50 -7.04 1.24
CA ILE A 201 6.42 -6.06 1.36
C ILE A 201 5.52 -6.35 2.56
N ILE A 202 4.84 -5.30 3.02
CA ILE A 202 3.61 -5.42 3.81
C ILE A 202 2.56 -4.53 3.18
N PHE A 203 1.39 -5.07 2.96
CA PHE A 203 0.20 -4.31 2.62
C PHE A 203 -0.66 -4.17 3.87
N TYR A 204 -0.83 -2.94 4.37
CA TYR A 204 -1.67 -2.56 5.49
C TYR A 204 -3.04 -2.16 4.98
N PHE A 205 -4.07 -2.84 5.46
CA PHE A 205 -5.43 -2.75 4.94
C PHE A 205 -6.47 -2.88 6.04
N ASN A 206 -7.54 -2.11 6.01
CA ASN A 206 -8.62 -2.26 7.00
C ASN A 206 -9.79 -3.14 6.55
N GLY A 207 -9.78 -3.61 5.33
CA GLY A 207 -10.92 -4.28 4.70
C GLY A 207 -11.82 -3.29 3.94
N THR A 208 -12.72 -3.84 3.15
CA THR A 208 -13.69 -3.04 2.39
C THR A 208 -14.92 -2.70 3.25
N HIS A 209 -15.62 -1.63 2.91
CA HIS A 209 -16.84 -1.16 3.55
C HIS A 209 -17.90 -0.77 2.50
N ALA A 210 -19.10 -0.41 2.95
CA ALA A 210 -20.22 -0.14 2.04
C ALA A 210 -19.99 1.07 1.11
N ASP A 211 -19.08 1.97 1.50
CA ASP A 211 -18.75 3.16 0.69
C ASP A 211 -17.53 2.94 -0.23
N TYR A 212 -16.91 1.75 -0.24
CA TYR A 212 -15.79 1.43 -1.12
C TYR A 212 -16.17 1.66 -2.58
N HIS A 213 -15.38 2.48 -3.30
CA HIS A 213 -15.68 2.93 -4.67
C HIS A 213 -17.08 3.56 -4.82
N GLN A 214 -17.53 4.29 -3.79
CA GLN A 214 -18.80 5.04 -3.80
C GLN A 214 -18.58 6.51 -3.44
N PRO A 215 -19.47 7.42 -3.88
CA PRO A 215 -19.39 8.85 -3.51
C PRO A 215 -19.43 9.09 -2.00
N GLY A 216 -19.94 8.13 -1.25
CA GLY A 216 -20.09 8.19 0.20
C GLY A 216 -18.82 7.92 1.01
N ASP A 217 -17.67 7.64 0.38
CA ASP A 217 -16.38 7.53 1.08
C ASP A 217 -15.83 8.93 1.37
N THR A 218 -16.28 9.48 2.50
CA THR A 218 -16.07 10.88 2.90
C THR A 218 -15.31 11.02 4.21
N PRO A 219 -14.58 12.12 4.43
CA PRO A 219 -13.72 12.31 5.62
C PRO A 219 -14.44 12.22 6.95
N ASP A 220 -15.73 12.57 7.03
CA ASP A 220 -16.53 12.49 8.25
C ASP A 220 -16.80 11.06 8.74
N LYS A 221 -16.56 10.07 7.89
CA LYS A 221 -16.68 8.64 8.20
C LYS A 221 -15.38 7.98 8.65
N ILE A 222 -14.27 8.67 8.56
CA ILE A 222 -12.96 8.16 8.98
C ILE A 222 -12.90 8.00 10.51
N ASN A 223 -12.39 6.87 10.96
CA ASN A 223 -12.06 6.61 12.36
C ASN A 223 -10.64 7.12 12.64
N TYR A 224 -10.49 8.40 12.91
CA TYR A 224 -9.18 9.06 13.03
C TYR A 224 -8.29 8.47 14.13
N ASP A 225 -8.87 7.94 15.22
CA ASP A 225 -8.15 7.24 16.26
C ASP A 225 -7.52 5.92 15.78
N LEU A 226 -8.20 5.21 14.88
CA LEU A 226 -7.65 4.00 14.26
C LEU A 226 -6.65 4.33 13.17
N LEU A 227 -6.94 5.34 12.35
CA LEU A 227 -6.01 5.85 11.34
C LEU A 227 -4.67 6.22 11.98
N GLU A 228 -4.69 7.00 13.07
CA GLU A 228 -3.48 7.36 13.81
C GLU A 228 -2.72 6.12 14.32
N ASN A 229 -3.41 5.18 14.98
CA ASN A 229 -2.77 3.98 15.51
C ASN A 229 -2.13 3.12 14.41
N ARG A 230 -2.82 2.93 13.30
CA ARG A 230 -2.32 2.15 12.16
C ARG A 230 -1.14 2.83 11.47
N THR A 231 -1.22 4.15 11.28
CA THR A 231 -0.11 4.98 10.76
C THR A 231 1.13 4.88 11.67
N ARG A 232 0.95 4.90 12.99
CA ARG A 232 2.04 4.70 13.96
C ARG A 232 2.69 3.32 13.85
N LEU A 233 1.90 2.27 13.61
CA LEU A 233 2.44 0.92 13.40
C LEU A 233 3.32 0.88 12.15
N VAL A 234 2.87 1.47 11.04
CA VAL A 234 3.67 1.56 9.80
C VAL A 234 4.97 2.33 10.05
N PHE A 235 4.88 3.51 10.68
CA PHE A 235 6.06 4.31 11.05
C PHE A 235 7.06 3.49 11.86
N LEU A 236 6.62 2.82 12.91
CA LEU A 236 7.51 2.05 13.81
C LEU A 236 8.13 0.85 13.10
N THR A 237 7.39 0.18 12.22
CA THR A 237 7.92 -0.91 11.39
C THR A 237 8.99 -0.37 10.42
N ALA A 238 8.70 0.73 9.74
CA ALA A 238 9.66 1.40 8.86
C ALA A 238 10.90 1.86 9.64
N TRP A 239 10.72 2.40 10.84
CA TRP A 239 11.80 2.85 11.70
C TRP A 239 12.75 1.71 12.09
N GLU A 240 12.23 0.57 12.51
CA GLU A 240 13.04 -0.60 12.84
C GLU A 240 13.79 -1.14 11.61
N ILE A 241 13.14 -1.20 10.43
CA ILE A 241 13.79 -1.61 9.18
C ILE A 241 14.90 -0.62 8.81
N ALA A 242 14.65 0.69 8.92
CA ALA A 242 15.59 1.72 8.54
C ALA A 242 16.82 1.78 9.46
N ASN A 243 16.69 1.37 10.73
CA ASN A 243 17.75 1.49 11.73
C ASN A 243 18.49 0.19 12.08
N ARG A 244 18.02 -0.96 11.62
CA ARG A 244 18.68 -2.25 11.89
C ARG A 244 20.00 -2.38 11.12
N ASP A 245 20.91 -3.23 11.62
CA ASP A 245 22.24 -3.38 11.02
C ASP A 245 22.20 -4.16 9.70
N ALA A 246 21.55 -5.33 9.66
CA ALA A 246 21.46 -6.15 8.47
C ALA A 246 20.24 -5.79 7.60
N ARG A 247 20.33 -6.03 6.29
CA ARG A 247 19.15 -6.02 5.41
C ARG A 247 18.21 -7.17 5.79
N LEU A 248 16.94 -7.01 5.45
CA LEU A 248 15.97 -8.11 5.51
C LEU A 248 16.38 -9.21 4.53
N LYS A 249 16.26 -10.46 4.96
CA LYS A 249 16.53 -11.62 4.10
C LYS A 249 15.29 -11.95 3.29
N VAL A 250 15.48 -12.10 1.98
CA VAL A 250 14.51 -12.75 1.11
C VAL A 250 14.79 -14.26 1.19
N ASP A 251 14.01 -14.96 2.00
CA ASP A 251 14.19 -16.39 2.26
C ASP A 251 13.11 -17.27 1.61
N LYS A 252 12.18 -16.64 0.91
CA LYS A 252 11.13 -17.31 0.13
C LYS A 252 11.14 -16.78 -1.31
N ALA A 253 10.76 -17.62 -2.26
CA ALA A 253 10.64 -17.21 -3.66
C ALA A 253 9.31 -16.49 -3.90
N ALA A 254 9.34 -15.46 -4.75
CA ALA A 254 8.12 -14.89 -5.31
C ALA A 254 7.35 -15.99 -6.07
N ARG A 255 6.06 -16.08 -5.82
CA ARG A 255 5.16 -17.06 -6.46
C ARG A 255 4.26 -16.38 -7.48
#